data_ee3897efa71900c8030c3badb50dca16
#
_entry.id   ee3897efa71900c8030c3badb50dca16
#
_cell.length_a   1.000
_cell.length_b   1.000
_cell.length_c   1.000
_cell.angle_alpha   90.00
_cell.angle_beta   90.00
_cell.angle_gamma   90.00
#
_symmetry.space_group_name_H-M   'P 1'
#
loop_
_entity.id
_entity.type
_entity.pdbx_description
1 polymer ?
#
loop_
_entity_poly.entity_id
_entity_poly.type
_entity_poly.pdbx_seq_one_letter_code
_entity_poly.pdbx_strand_id
1 'polypeptide(L)'
;MPTHHGLIELIAGDAWEIPGTLTDTNGNPLELTNAQFEWVLVDTGGNPIALAAEVDVMDAATGAIGIYVPASDTAGLDPGYYTDALRVNLPSAGGATVWHGQILVATNPFA
;
A
#
# COMPACT_ATOMS: atom_id res chain seq x y z
N MET A 1 3.39 -1.16 -16.42
CA MET A 1 4.55 -1.45 -15.55
C MET A 1 4.26 -0.96 -14.14
N PRO A 2 4.29 -1.81 -13.10
CA PRO A 2 4.07 -1.35 -11.74
C PRO A 2 5.16 -0.39 -11.29
N THR A 3 4.78 0.58 -10.47
CA THR A 3 5.74 1.46 -9.80
C THR A 3 6.39 0.70 -8.65
N HIS A 4 7.70 0.73 -8.58
CA HIS A 4 8.45 0.12 -7.49
C HIS A 4 8.85 1.22 -6.50
N HIS A 5 8.24 1.21 -5.32
CA HIS A 5 8.63 2.16 -4.28
C HIS A 5 9.87 1.66 -3.53
N GLY A 6 10.64 2.59 -2.97
CA GLY A 6 11.78 2.24 -2.13
C GLY A 6 11.36 1.65 -0.79
N LEU A 7 12.33 1.35 0.06
CA LEU A 7 12.09 0.84 1.39
C LEU A 7 11.38 1.90 2.25
N ILE A 8 10.26 1.51 2.85
CA ILE A 8 9.52 2.34 3.80
C ILE A 8 9.66 1.71 5.18
N GLU A 9 10.11 2.48 6.16
CA GLU A 9 10.21 2.02 7.55
C GLU A 9 8.98 2.48 8.34
N LEU A 10 8.30 1.52 8.97
CA LEU A 10 7.09 1.76 9.76
C LEU A 10 7.23 1.07 11.12
N ILE A 11 6.51 1.56 12.12
CA ILE A 11 6.60 1.05 13.50
C ILE A 11 5.37 0.22 13.82
N ALA A 12 5.58 -1.00 14.32
CA ALA A 12 4.50 -1.87 14.77
C ALA A 12 3.72 -1.20 15.92
N GLY A 13 2.40 -1.27 15.87
CA GLY A 13 1.54 -0.65 16.87
C GLY A 13 1.17 0.79 16.59
N ASP A 14 1.77 1.43 15.59
CA ASP A 14 1.35 2.74 15.11
C ASP A 14 0.32 2.60 13.99
N ALA A 15 -0.57 3.58 13.87
CA ALA A 15 -1.40 3.69 12.67
C ALA A 15 -0.51 4.12 11.50
N TRP A 16 -0.65 3.44 10.36
CA TRP A 16 0.17 3.75 9.20
C TRP A 16 -0.63 4.58 8.20
N GLU A 17 0.01 5.60 7.66
CA GLU A 17 -0.50 6.38 6.53
C GLU A 17 0.59 6.40 5.45
N ILE A 18 0.32 5.74 4.33
CA ILE A 18 1.29 5.60 3.26
C ILE A 18 0.78 6.37 2.04
N PRO A 19 1.37 7.54 1.73
CA PRO A 19 0.96 8.30 0.55
C PRO A 19 1.59 7.72 -0.70
N GLY A 20 0.88 7.88 -1.81
CA GLY A 20 1.41 7.47 -3.11
C GLY A 20 0.74 8.21 -4.25
N THR A 21 1.38 8.16 -5.41
CA THR A 21 0.83 8.69 -6.65
C THR A 21 0.92 7.60 -7.70
N LEU A 22 -0.20 7.32 -8.35
CA LEU A 22 -0.28 6.27 -9.36
C LEU A 22 -0.20 6.86 -10.75
N THR A 23 0.64 6.25 -11.58
CA THR A 23 0.84 6.68 -12.97
C THR A 23 0.65 5.50 -13.91
N ASP A 24 0.31 5.81 -15.16
CA ASP A 24 0.25 4.81 -16.23
C ASP A 24 1.66 4.47 -16.76
N THR A 25 1.72 3.59 -17.77
CA THR A 25 2.99 3.18 -18.35
C THR A 25 3.76 4.31 -19.06
N ASN A 26 3.09 5.41 -19.35
CA ASN A 26 3.70 6.60 -19.98
C ASN A 26 4.12 7.66 -18.95
N GLY A 27 3.90 7.39 -17.66
CA GLY A 27 4.23 8.33 -16.60
C GLY A 27 3.16 9.40 -16.34
N ASN A 28 2.00 9.29 -16.99
CA ASN A 28 0.89 10.21 -16.76
C ASN A 28 0.07 9.77 -15.54
N PRO A 29 -0.55 10.72 -14.81
CA PRO A 29 -1.40 10.35 -13.68
C PRO A 29 -2.55 9.43 -14.09
N LEU A 30 -2.83 8.40 -13.28
CA LEU A 30 -4.00 7.56 -13.47
C LEU A 30 -5.25 8.30 -13.03
N GLU A 31 -6.30 8.22 -13.86
CA GLU A 31 -7.61 8.73 -13.47
C GLU A 31 -8.30 7.69 -12.59
N LEU A 32 -8.54 8.03 -11.33
CA LEU A 32 -9.01 7.10 -10.31
C LEU A 32 -10.51 7.17 -10.02
N THR A 33 -11.28 7.88 -10.83
CA THR A 33 -12.74 7.96 -10.65
C THR A 33 -13.35 6.55 -10.72
N ASN A 34 -14.10 6.17 -9.68
CA ASN A 34 -14.73 4.86 -9.54
C ASN A 34 -13.75 3.69 -9.52
N ALA A 35 -12.47 3.94 -9.25
CA ALA A 35 -11.48 2.88 -9.08
C ALA A 35 -11.70 2.12 -7.78
N GLN A 36 -11.40 0.81 -7.80
CA GLN A 36 -11.37 -0.02 -6.59
C GLN A 36 -9.94 -0.47 -6.34
N PHE A 37 -9.58 -0.61 -5.07
CA PHE A 37 -8.21 -0.88 -4.66
C PHE A 37 -8.13 -2.11 -3.78
N GLU A 38 -6.98 -2.80 -3.87
CA GLU A 38 -6.64 -3.91 -3.00
C GLU A 38 -5.15 -3.79 -2.66
N TRP A 39 -4.84 -3.64 -1.38
CA TRP A 39 -3.47 -3.58 -0.88
C TRP A 39 -3.18 -4.79 -0.01
N VAL A 40 -2.02 -5.39 -0.19
CA VAL A 40 -1.61 -6.59 0.54
C VAL A 40 -0.20 -6.41 1.09
N LEU A 41 0.03 -6.91 2.29
CA LEU A 41 1.33 -7.04 2.91
C LEU A 41 1.68 -8.51 2.98
N VAL A 42 2.89 -8.88 2.55
CA VAL A 42 3.34 -10.27 2.47
C VAL A 42 4.64 -10.40 3.24
N ASP A 43 4.75 -11.44 4.08
CA ASP A 43 5.99 -11.70 4.82
C ASP A 43 7.07 -12.32 3.93
N THR A 44 8.26 -12.54 4.49
CA THR A 44 9.39 -13.11 3.72
C THR A 44 9.17 -14.55 3.28
N GLY A 45 8.22 -15.24 3.90
CA GLY A 45 7.83 -16.59 3.49
C GLY A 45 6.79 -16.63 2.36
N GLY A 46 6.35 -15.46 1.88
CA GLY A 46 5.34 -15.38 0.84
C GLY A 46 3.91 -15.48 1.35
N ASN A 47 3.69 -15.33 2.67
CA ASN A 47 2.37 -15.44 3.27
C ASN A 47 1.70 -14.06 3.39
N PRO A 48 0.49 -13.89 2.83
CA PRO A 48 -0.22 -12.63 2.99
C PRO A 48 -0.64 -12.41 4.45
N ILE A 49 -0.53 -11.16 4.89
CA ILE A 49 -0.91 -10.75 6.24
C ILE A 49 -2.28 -10.06 6.15
N ALA A 50 -3.24 -10.55 6.93
CA ALA A 50 -4.58 -9.96 6.94
C ALA A 50 -4.57 -8.65 7.75
N LEU A 51 -4.76 -7.54 7.07
CA LEU A 51 -4.85 -6.22 7.68
C LEU A 51 -6.11 -5.51 7.18
N ALA A 52 -6.75 -4.74 8.06
CA ALA A 52 -7.91 -3.92 7.70
C ALA A 52 -7.45 -2.58 7.08
N ALA A 53 -6.67 -2.67 6.01
CA ALA A 53 -6.17 -1.49 5.31
C ALA A 53 -7.24 -0.86 4.45
N GLU A 54 -7.25 0.48 4.41
CA GLU A 54 -8.13 1.26 3.53
C GLU A 54 -7.28 2.09 2.58
N VAL A 55 -7.70 2.16 1.33
CA VAL A 55 -7.06 3.02 0.32
C VAL A 55 -8.03 4.14 -0.02
N ASP A 56 -7.62 5.37 0.26
CA ASP A 56 -8.40 6.56 -0.02
C ASP A 56 -7.82 7.30 -1.23
N VAL A 57 -8.70 7.77 -2.11
CA VAL A 57 -8.29 8.64 -3.22
C VAL A 57 -8.21 10.06 -2.69
N MET A 58 -7.00 10.62 -2.68
CA MET A 58 -6.77 11.99 -2.23
C MET A 58 -7.05 12.99 -3.36
N ASP A 59 -6.71 12.62 -4.59
CA ASP A 59 -7.00 13.42 -5.80
C ASP A 59 -7.12 12.47 -7.00
N ALA A 60 -8.35 12.29 -7.48
CA ALA A 60 -8.61 11.36 -8.58
C ALA A 60 -7.94 11.77 -9.90
N ALA A 61 -7.80 13.06 -10.15
CA ALA A 61 -7.24 13.55 -11.41
C ALA A 61 -5.72 13.41 -11.46
N THR A 62 -5.04 13.46 -10.31
CA THR A 62 -3.57 13.36 -10.24
C THR A 62 -3.08 11.97 -9.85
N GLY A 63 -3.99 11.04 -9.55
CA GLY A 63 -3.63 9.70 -9.11
C GLY A 63 -3.12 9.62 -7.68
N ALA A 64 -3.36 10.63 -6.86
CA ALA A 64 -2.90 10.66 -5.48
C ALA A 64 -3.79 9.82 -4.57
N ILE A 65 -3.15 8.94 -3.77
CA ILE A 65 -3.83 8.05 -2.84
C ILE A 65 -3.16 8.08 -1.47
N GLY A 66 -3.87 7.58 -0.47
CA GLY A 66 -3.32 7.29 0.85
C GLY A 66 -3.77 5.90 1.29
N ILE A 67 -2.85 5.11 1.83
CA ILE A 67 -3.13 3.80 2.40
C ILE A 67 -3.10 3.94 3.92
N TYR A 68 -4.22 3.63 4.56
CA TYR A 68 -4.35 3.71 6.01
C TYR A 68 -4.47 2.32 6.62
N VAL A 69 -3.64 2.02 7.62
CA VAL A 69 -3.71 0.76 8.38
C VAL A 69 -3.89 1.10 9.86
N PRO A 70 -4.96 0.60 10.50
CA PRO A 70 -5.19 0.90 11.92
C PRO A 70 -4.10 0.37 12.84
N ALA A 71 -3.82 1.09 13.92
CA ALA A 71 -2.82 0.69 14.91
C ALA A 71 -3.08 -0.70 15.49
N SER A 72 -4.36 -1.05 15.70
CA SER A 72 -4.72 -2.37 16.22
C SER A 72 -4.28 -3.52 15.30
N ASP A 73 -4.22 -3.28 13.99
CA ASP A 73 -3.79 -4.30 13.04
C ASP A 73 -2.26 -4.39 12.97
N THR A 74 -1.56 -3.26 13.06
CA THR A 74 -0.10 -3.26 13.01
C THR A 74 0.54 -3.78 14.29
N ALA A 75 -0.16 -3.71 15.41
CA ALA A 75 0.35 -4.16 16.72
C ALA A 75 0.71 -5.66 16.74
N GLY A 76 0.07 -6.46 15.91
CA GLY A 76 0.34 -7.90 15.82
C GLY A 76 1.47 -8.27 14.87
N LEU A 77 2.10 -7.32 14.22
CA LEU A 77 3.16 -7.61 13.27
C LEU A 77 4.50 -7.83 13.95
N ASP A 78 5.21 -8.88 13.55
CA ASP A 78 6.58 -9.10 14.00
C ASP A 78 7.53 -8.13 13.28
N PRO A 79 8.57 -7.66 13.97
CA PRO A 79 9.59 -6.83 13.31
C PRO A 79 10.29 -7.59 12.19
N GLY A 80 10.59 -6.91 11.11
CA GLY A 80 11.30 -7.50 9.97
C GLY A 80 10.86 -6.90 8.65
N TYR A 81 11.31 -7.54 7.56
CA TYR A 81 11.03 -7.09 6.22
C TYR A 81 9.76 -7.74 5.68
N TYR A 82 8.97 -6.92 4.99
CA TYR A 82 7.75 -7.35 4.31
C TYR A 82 7.77 -6.78 2.89
N THR A 83 6.97 -7.38 2.04
CA THR A 83 6.72 -6.86 0.69
C THR A 83 5.27 -6.41 0.61
N ASP A 84 5.01 -5.30 -0.04
CA ASP A 84 3.64 -4.87 -0.28
C ASP A 84 3.32 -4.78 -1.77
N ALA A 85 2.04 -4.83 -2.08
CA ALA A 85 1.56 -4.62 -3.44
C ALA A 85 0.20 -3.95 -3.41
N LEU A 86 -0.03 -3.07 -4.37
CA LEU A 86 -1.31 -2.40 -4.57
C LEU A 86 -1.85 -2.74 -5.95
N ARG A 87 -3.08 -3.23 -5.98
CA ARG A 87 -3.82 -3.47 -7.21
C ARG A 87 -4.92 -2.44 -7.33
N VAL A 88 -5.12 -1.91 -8.53
CA VAL A 88 -6.25 -1.06 -8.83
C VAL A 88 -7.13 -1.73 -9.89
N ASN A 89 -8.44 -1.66 -9.67
CA ASN A 89 -9.45 -2.06 -10.66
C ASN A 89 -10.10 -0.79 -11.21
N LEU A 90 -9.86 -0.53 -12.49
CA LEU A 90 -10.48 0.59 -13.20
C LEU A 90 -11.70 0.11 -13.95
N PRO A 91 -12.79 0.89 -14.00
CA PRO A 91 -14.03 0.46 -14.66
C PRO A 91 -13.86 0.06 -16.12
N SER A 92 -12.90 0.67 -16.83
CA SER A 92 -12.70 0.44 -18.26
C SER A 92 -11.51 -0.43 -18.61
N ALA A 93 -10.60 -0.70 -17.66
CA ALA A 93 -9.32 -1.36 -17.95
C ALA A 93 -9.06 -2.62 -17.13
N GLY A 94 -9.97 -2.98 -16.21
CA GLY A 94 -9.79 -4.15 -15.34
C GLY A 94 -8.72 -3.93 -14.28
N GLY A 95 -8.25 -5.03 -13.68
CA GLY A 95 -7.31 -4.99 -12.57
C GLY A 95 -5.85 -5.06 -13.01
N ALA A 96 -5.00 -4.32 -12.33
CA ALA A 96 -3.56 -4.37 -12.52
C ALA A 96 -2.83 -4.06 -11.23
N THR A 97 -1.69 -4.72 -11.01
CA THR A 97 -0.77 -4.34 -9.93
C THR A 97 -0.02 -3.08 -10.38
N VAL A 98 -0.18 -2.01 -9.63
CA VAL A 98 0.35 -0.69 -10.02
C VAL A 98 1.47 -0.20 -9.12
N TRP A 99 1.69 -0.88 -7.99
CA TRP A 99 2.67 -0.48 -6.99
C TRP A 99 3.15 -1.71 -6.23
N HIS A 100 4.44 -1.82 -5.98
CA HIS A 100 5.00 -2.82 -5.08
C HIS A 100 6.33 -2.33 -4.52
N GLY A 101 6.75 -2.89 -3.39
CA GLY A 101 8.01 -2.52 -2.76
C GLY A 101 8.24 -3.26 -1.45
N GLN A 102 9.14 -2.72 -0.63
CA GLN A 102 9.49 -3.29 0.67
C GLN A 102 9.09 -2.39 1.81
N ILE A 103 8.66 -3.01 2.90
CA ILE A 103 8.34 -2.34 4.16
C ILE A 103 9.16 -2.98 5.26
N LEU A 104 9.89 -2.18 6.02
CA LEU A 104 10.57 -2.62 7.23
C LEU A 104 9.69 -2.26 8.42
N VAL A 105 9.24 -3.28 9.14
CA VAL A 105 8.48 -3.08 10.39
C VAL A 105 9.46 -3.08 11.55
N ALA A 106 9.55 -1.96 12.25
CA ALA A 106 10.44 -1.79 13.38
C ALA A 106 9.70 -2.03 14.69
N THR A 107 10.43 -2.45 15.72
CA THR A 107 9.91 -2.63 17.06
C THR A 107 9.44 -1.30 17.64
N ASN A 108 8.26 -1.29 18.27
CA ASN A 108 7.73 -0.10 18.93
C ASN A 108 8.49 0.14 20.23
N PRO A 109 9.20 1.28 20.38
CA PRO A 109 9.95 1.56 21.61
C PRO A 109 9.06 1.87 22.81
N PHE A 110 7.77 2.11 22.59
CA PHE A 110 6.80 2.41 23.64
C PHE A 110 5.94 1.20 24.03
N ALA A 111 6.17 0.06 23.42
CA ALA A 111 5.40 -1.16 23.71
C ALA A 111 5.91 -1.88 24.96
#